data_696725eebf3a0644a4a98c623d4e4367
#
_entry.id   696725eebf3a0644a4a98c623d4e4367
#
_cell.length_a   1.000
_cell.length_b   1.000
_cell.length_c   1.000
_cell.angle_alpha   90.00
_cell.angle_beta   90.00
_cell.angle_gamma   90.00
#
_symmetry.space_group_name_H-M   'P 1'
#
loop_
_entity.id
_entity.type
_entity.pdbx_description
1 polymer ?
#
loop_
_entity_poly.entity_id
_entity_poly.type
_entity_poly.pdbx_seq_one_letter_code
_entity_poly.pdbx_strand_id
1 'polypeptide(L)'
;MKILNLFSGMGCDIMAHSRTNLPPITKVYHADIDKYAMAVDRFLHPQVIQLGDVTKIKGSDLGHIDLLLGGSPCQGFSFSGKQLAFDDPRSQLFFEFVRILKELREINPNIHFFLENVKMKKEFRHVITQYLGTHPIELDSALDSAQSRKRLYWASWGIMPQIDKGVLLGDILQTRQEIEETYYYGKKSVDYMDRGNEKYAINKRSDRYAQSTDKDKSFTVTANFHKGVPYNYFKEDRPQADLVGKQGKVMLKENIDKASCLLARDYKGF
;
A
#
# COMPACT_ATOMS: atom_id res chain seq x y z
N MET A 1 -16.78 1.43 17.74
CA MET A 1 -16.19 0.23 17.14
C MET A 1 -14.74 0.09 17.58
N LYS A 2 -14.31 -1.10 18.01
CA LYS A 2 -12.92 -1.40 18.36
C LYS A 2 -12.23 -2.13 17.19
N ILE A 3 -11.08 -1.63 16.77
CA ILE A 3 -10.34 -2.12 15.61
C ILE A 3 -8.98 -2.65 16.04
N LEU A 4 -8.56 -3.77 15.47
CA LEU A 4 -7.17 -4.25 15.48
C LEU A 4 -6.67 -4.32 14.03
N ASN A 5 -5.59 -3.60 13.73
CA ASN A 5 -4.94 -3.64 12.43
C ASN A 5 -3.55 -4.24 12.56
N LEU A 6 -3.34 -5.39 11.92
CA LEU A 6 -2.07 -6.11 11.86
C LEU A 6 -1.30 -5.72 10.58
N PHE A 7 -0.01 -5.50 10.72
CA PHE A 7 0.84 -4.99 9.63
C PHE A 7 0.37 -3.61 9.14
N SER A 8 0.04 -2.76 10.11
CA SER A 8 -0.72 -1.52 9.92
C SER A 8 0.01 -0.45 9.12
N GLY A 9 1.34 -0.55 8.99
CA GLY A 9 2.13 0.49 8.34
C GLY A 9 1.92 1.85 9.02
N MET A 10 1.49 2.84 8.25
CA MET A 10 1.28 4.22 8.72
C MET A 10 -0.16 4.50 9.20
N GLY A 11 -1.00 3.47 9.38
CA GLY A 11 -2.36 3.64 9.91
C GLY A 11 -3.37 4.21 8.91
N CYS A 12 -3.28 3.84 7.63
CA CYS A 12 -4.21 4.31 6.59
C CYS A 12 -5.66 3.87 6.81
N ASP A 13 -5.90 2.86 7.63
CA ASP A 13 -7.24 2.38 7.99
C ASP A 13 -8.07 3.44 8.72
N ILE A 14 -7.46 4.28 9.55
CA ILE A 14 -8.17 5.38 10.24
C ILE A 14 -8.67 6.40 9.23
N MET A 15 -7.86 6.76 8.25
CA MET A 15 -8.28 7.66 7.17
C MET A 15 -9.36 7.01 6.31
N ALA A 16 -9.25 5.71 6.02
CA ALA A 16 -10.27 4.98 5.29
C ALA A 16 -11.59 4.97 6.08
N HIS A 17 -11.54 4.67 7.38
CA HIS A 17 -12.71 4.69 8.25
C HIS A 17 -13.40 6.06 8.29
N SER A 18 -12.66 7.16 8.38
CA SER A 18 -13.24 8.52 8.43
C SER A 18 -14.03 8.90 7.16
N ARG A 19 -13.86 8.14 6.08
CA ARG A 19 -14.58 8.31 4.80
C ARG A 19 -15.77 7.37 4.65
N THR A 20 -16.14 6.65 5.70
CA THR A 20 -17.27 5.71 5.72
C THR A 20 -18.35 6.16 6.69
N ASN A 21 -19.52 5.53 6.57
CA ASN A 21 -20.61 5.70 7.54
C ASN A 21 -20.59 4.61 8.63
N LEU A 22 -19.44 3.99 8.87
CA LEU A 22 -19.30 3.00 9.93
C LEU A 22 -19.38 3.66 11.32
N PRO A 23 -19.74 2.91 12.37
CA PRO A 23 -19.76 3.43 13.74
C PRO A 23 -18.41 4.05 14.14
N PRO A 24 -18.38 5.11 14.91
CA PRO A 24 -17.16 5.80 15.31
C PRO A 24 -16.18 4.84 16.01
N ILE A 25 -14.89 5.03 15.75
CA ILE A 25 -13.83 4.27 16.42
C ILE A 25 -13.81 4.68 17.90
N THR A 26 -13.96 3.70 18.79
CA THR A 26 -13.85 3.90 20.23
C THR A 26 -12.49 3.48 20.78
N LYS A 27 -11.82 2.54 20.09
CA LYS A 27 -10.46 2.10 20.39
C LYS A 27 -9.80 1.48 19.16
N VAL A 28 -8.53 1.77 18.95
CA VAL A 28 -7.77 1.22 17.81
C VAL A 28 -6.41 0.76 18.28
N TYR A 29 -6.05 -0.44 17.81
CA TYR A 29 -4.76 -1.08 18.05
C TYR A 29 -4.07 -1.30 16.71
N HIS A 30 -2.79 -0.92 16.62
CA HIS A 30 -1.95 -1.17 15.45
C HIS A 30 -0.75 -2.03 15.82
N ALA A 31 -0.44 -2.97 14.95
CA ALA A 31 0.71 -3.84 15.08
C ALA A 31 1.58 -3.73 13.83
N ASP A 32 2.80 -3.26 13.99
CA ASP A 32 3.83 -3.22 12.95
C ASP A 32 5.22 -3.24 13.62
N ILE A 33 6.24 -3.72 12.92
CA ILE A 33 7.64 -3.73 13.41
C ILE A 33 8.49 -2.63 12.77
N ASP A 34 7.98 -1.97 11.73
CA ASP A 34 8.70 -0.88 11.07
C ASP A 34 8.63 0.39 11.93
N LYS A 35 9.76 0.72 12.57
CA LYS A 35 9.85 1.86 13.49
C LYS A 35 9.51 3.21 12.86
N TYR A 36 9.71 3.37 11.56
CA TYR A 36 9.43 4.61 10.86
C TYR A 36 7.96 4.71 10.50
N ALA A 37 7.37 3.63 9.99
CA ALA A 37 5.93 3.55 9.77
C ALA A 37 5.17 3.80 11.08
N MET A 38 5.59 3.16 12.19
CA MET A 38 5.02 3.38 13.52
C MET A 38 5.22 4.81 14.03
N ALA A 39 6.32 5.48 13.68
CA ALA A 39 6.53 6.88 14.06
C ALA A 39 5.58 7.81 13.31
N VAL A 40 5.35 7.58 12.02
CA VAL A 40 4.37 8.32 11.22
C VAL A 40 2.95 8.07 11.74
N ASP A 41 2.61 6.80 11.99
CA ASP A 41 1.30 6.43 12.54
C ASP A 41 1.03 7.14 13.89
N ARG A 42 2.01 7.14 14.80
CA ARG A 42 1.90 7.85 16.09
C ARG A 42 1.73 9.35 15.92
N PHE A 43 2.41 9.94 14.94
CA PHE A 43 2.29 11.38 14.67
C PHE A 43 0.91 11.74 14.10
N LEU A 44 0.43 10.95 13.13
CA LEU A 44 -0.87 11.19 12.49
C LEU A 44 -2.06 10.78 13.37
N HIS A 45 -1.88 9.75 14.18
CA HIS A 45 -2.95 9.10 14.95
C HIS A 45 -2.54 8.87 16.41
N PRO A 46 -2.38 9.95 17.21
CA PRO A 46 -1.89 9.84 18.60
C PRO A 46 -2.79 9.00 19.52
N GLN A 47 -4.04 8.74 19.13
CA GLN A 47 -4.99 7.91 19.87
C GLN A 47 -4.76 6.40 19.68
N VAL A 48 -3.88 5.98 18.75
CA VAL A 48 -3.60 4.57 18.46
C VAL A 48 -2.76 3.94 19.55
N ILE A 49 -3.13 2.73 19.96
CA ILE A 49 -2.33 1.89 20.83
C ILE A 49 -1.45 0.99 19.96
N GLN A 50 -0.14 1.25 19.95
CA GLN A 50 0.80 0.47 19.16
C GLN A 50 1.24 -0.77 19.94
N LEU A 51 1.05 -1.95 19.32
CA LEU A 51 1.35 -3.26 19.91
C LEU A 51 2.71 -3.82 19.48
N GLY A 52 3.30 -3.30 18.38
CA GLY A 52 4.57 -3.76 17.86
C GLY A 52 4.47 -5.08 17.10
N ASP A 53 5.29 -6.06 17.49
CA ASP A 53 5.44 -7.34 16.80
C ASP A 53 4.20 -8.23 16.91
N VAL A 54 3.60 -8.57 15.77
CA VAL A 54 2.39 -9.40 15.66
C VAL A 54 2.57 -10.78 16.30
N THR A 55 3.77 -11.35 16.29
CA THR A 55 4.06 -12.67 16.86
C THR A 55 3.96 -12.70 18.39
N LYS A 56 3.98 -11.53 19.03
CA LYS A 56 3.90 -11.36 20.49
C LYS A 56 2.48 -11.02 20.98
N ILE A 57 1.56 -10.78 20.06
CA ILE A 57 0.18 -10.41 20.40
C ILE A 57 -0.60 -11.68 20.77
N LYS A 58 -1.30 -11.62 21.88
CA LYS A 58 -2.34 -12.56 22.25
C LYS A 58 -3.69 -11.88 22.06
N GLY A 59 -4.51 -12.39 21.15
CA GLY A 59 -5.83 -11.81 20.88
C GLY A 59 -6.72 -11.78 22.14
N SER A 60 -6.57 -12.78 23.01
CA SER A 60 -7.27 -12.85 24.29
C SER A 60 -7.04 -11.66 25.22
N ASP A 61 -5.86 -11.03 25.18
CA ASP A 61 -5.51 -9.92 26.04
C ASP A 61 -6.16 -8.60 25.60
N LEU A 62 -6.66 -8.53 24.36
CA LEU A 62 -7.27 -7.32 23.78
C LEU A 62 -8.77 -7.19 24.12
N GLY A 63 -9.39 -8.26 24.60
CA GLY A 63 -10.82 -8.34 24.86
C GLY A 63 -11.64 -8.25 23.56
N HIS A 64 -12.82 -7.68 23.63
CA HIS A 64 -13.73 -7.59 22.50
C HIS A 64 -13.18 -6.68 21.40
N ILE A 65 -13.00 -7.20 20.20
CA ILE A 65 -12.65 -6.49 18.96
C ILE A 65 -13.79 -6.68 17.96
N ASP A 66 -14.21 -5.61 17.31
CA ASP A 66 -15.28 -5.65 16.30
C ASP A 66 -14.75 -5.94 14.90
N LEU A 67 -13.55 -5.43 14.57
CA LEU A 67 -12.97 -5.53 13.24
C LEU A 67 -11.47 -5.83 13.32
N LEU A 68 -11.05 -6.90 12.68
CA LEU A 68 -9.65 -7.27 12.45
C LEU A 68 -9.27 -6.92 11.02
N LEU A 69 -8.31 -6.03 10.85
CA LEU A 69 -7.70 -5.68 9.58
C LEU A 69 -6.31 -6.28 9.47
N GLY A 70 -5.83 -6.50 8.24
CA GLY A 70 -4.44 -6.87 8.02
C GLY A 70 -4.02 -6.89 6.57
N GLY A 71 -2.72 -6.66 6.36
CA GLY A 71 -2.04 -6.77 5.09
C GLY A 71 -0.73 -7.53 5.27
N SER A 72 -0.79 -8.85 5.43
CA SER A 72 0.41 -9.66 5.71
C SER A 72 1.46 -9.54 4.61
N PRO A 73 2.77 -9.56 4.96
CA PRO A 73 3.83 -9.47 3.96
C PRO A 73 3.69 -10.52 2.87
N CYS A 74 3.83 -10.07 1.61
CA CYS A 74 3.56 -10.87 0.41
C CYS A 74 4.83 -11.40 -0.27
N GLN A 75 6.02 -11.20 0.32
CA GLN A 75 7.29 -11.40 -0.39
C GLN A 75 7.53 -12.85 -0.82
N GLY A 76 6.93 -13.84 -0.14
CA GLY A 76 6.91 -15.25 -0.55
C GLY A 76 5.85 -15.59 -1.61
N PHE A 77 4.79 -14.80 -1.73
CA PHE A 77 3.65 -15.07 -2.62
C PHE A 77 3.67 -14.28 -3.92
N SER A 78 4.44 -13.18 -3.98
CA SER A 78 4.48 -12.27 -5.12
C SER A 78 5.07 -12.92 -6.37
N PHE A 79 4.49 -12.64 -7.55
CA PHE A 79 5.08 -13.00 -8.85
C PHE A 79 6.47 -12.39 -9.08
N SER A 80 6.79 -11.29 -8.40
CA SER A 80 8.09 -10.61 -8.47
C SER A 80 9.11 -11.15 -7.45
N GLY A 81 8.69 -12.01 -6.52
CA GLY A 81 9.52 -12.63 -5.49
C GLY A 81 10.06 -14.00 -5.90
N LYS A 82 10.86 -14.62 -5.00
CA LYS A 82 11.41 -15.97 -5.20
C LYS A 82 10.37 -17.09 -5.15
N GLN A 83 9.10 -16.77 -4.91
CA GLN A 83 7.96 -17.69 -4.84
C GLN A 83 8.20 -18.89 -3.89
N LEU A 84 8.87 -18.64 -2.75
CA LEU A 84 9.18 -19.65 -1.73
C LEU A 84 7.93 -20.11 -0.96
N ALA A 85 6.76 -19.56 -1.31
CA ALA A 85 5.47 -19.92 -0.71
C ALA A 85 5.44 -19.80 0.82
N PHE A 86 4.90 -20.81 1.49
CA PHE A 86 4.79 -20.88 2.94
C PHE A 86 6.10 -21.25 3.66
N ASP A 87 7.14 -21.64 2.93
CA ASP A 87 8.48 -21.89 3.48
C ASP A 87 9.27 -20.58 3.73
N ASP A 88 8.80 -19.45 3.18
CA ASP A 88 9.36 -18.13 3.50
C ASP A 88 8.83 -17.68 4.88
N PRO A 89 9.71 -17.37 5.86
CA PRO A 89 9.29 -16.92 7.19
C PRO A 89 8.33 -15.71 7.16
N ARG A 90 8.41 -14.88 6.12
CA ARG A 90 7.53 -13.72 5.97
C ARG A 90 6.12 -14.11 5.51
N SER A 91 5.97 -15.23 4.81
CA SER A 91 4.67 -15.80 4.46
C SER A 91 4.01 -16.46 5.67
N GLN A 92 4.80 -16.93 6.65
CA GLN A 92 4.29 -17.48 7.90
C GLN A 92 3.52 -16.42 8.71
N LEU A 93 3.79 -15.16 8.53
CA LEU A 93 3.06 -14.07 9.20
C LEU A 93 1.56 -14.01 8.83
N PHE A 94 1.15 -14.62 7.72
CA PHE A 94 -0.27 -14.85 7.44
C PHE A 94 -0.91 -15.76 8.52
N PHE A 95 -0.20 -16.77 9.00
CA PHE A 95 -0.73 -17.65 10.03
C PHE A 95 -0.86 -16.97 11.40
N GLU A 96 -0.08 -15.91 11.64
CA GLU A 96 -0.28 -15.06 12.82
C GLU A 96 -1.62 -14.31 12.75
N PHE A 97 -1.99 -13.80 11.56
CA PHE A 97 -3.33 -13.23 11.35
C PHE A 97 -4.43 -14.28 11.64
N VAL A 98 -4.27 -15.50 11.14
CA VAL A 98 -5.23 -16.58 11.38
C VAL A 98 -5.30 -16.97 12.86
N ARG A 99 -4.16 -17.05 13.55
CA ARG A 99 -4.09 -17.36 14.98
C ARG A 99 -4.84 -16.31 15.80
N ILE A 100 -4.52 -15.03 15.58
CA ILE A 100 -5.16 -13.92 16.30
C ILE A 100 -6.67 -13.88 15.99
N LEU A 101 -7.07 -14.09 14.73
CA LEU A 101 -8.49 -14.15 14.36
C LEU A 101 -9.23 -15.28 15.13
N LYS A 102 -8.61 -16.45 15.29
CA LYS A 102 -9.20 -17.56 16.05
C LYS A 102 -9.35 -17.18 17.52
N GLU A 103 -8.31 -16.64 18.15
CA GLU A 103 -8.34 -16.20 19.54
C GLU A 103 -9.42 -15.13 19.80
N LEU A 104 -9.56 -14.18 18.88
CA LEU A 104 -10.58 -13.13 18.96
C LEU A 104 -12.00 -13.68 18.75
N ARG A 105 -12.17 -14.72 17.94
CA ARG A 105 -13.47 -15.38 17.74
C ARG A 105 -13.97 -16.11 18.98
N GLU A 106 -13.10 -16.54 19.87
CA GLU A 106 -13.49 -17.12 21.16
C GLU A 106 -14.17 -16.09 22.06
N ILE A 107 -13.81 -14.79 21.91
CA ILE A 107 -14.37 -13.67 22.66
C ILE A 107 -15.56 -13.02 21.92
N ASN A 108 -15.42 -12.82 20.62
CA ASN A 108 -16.44 -12.26 19.75
C ASN A 108 -16.62 -13.15 18.51
N PRO A 109 -17.56 -14.12 18.53
CA PRO A 109 -17.84 -14.98 17.37
C PRO A 109 -18.27 -14.23 16.12
N ASN A 110 -18.78 -13.01 16.27
CA ASN A 110 -19.25 -12.14 15.18
C ASN A 110 -18.21 -11.12 14.72
N ILE A 111 -16.94 -11.29 15.10
CA ILE A 111 -15.88 -10.41 14.66
C ILE A 111 -15.80 -10.35 13.13
N HIS A 112 -15.77 -9.14 12.60
CA HIS A 112 -15.47 -8.92 11.19
C HIS A 112 -13.97 -8.96 10.93
N PHE A 113 -13.59 -9.45 9.75
CA PHE A 113 -12.20 -9.38 9.33
C PHE A 113 -12.08 -8.92 7.87
N PHE A 114 -10.91 -8.33 7.57
CA PHE A 114 -10.53 -7.89 6.24
C PHE A 114 -9.03 -8.10 6.05
N LEU A 115 -8.64 -8.91 5.09
CA LEU A 115 -7.24 -9.18 4.75
C LEU A 115 -6.96 -8.72 3.32
N GLU A 116 -5.94 -7.90 3.15
CA GLU A 116 -5.40 -7.50 1.85
C GLU A 116 -4.16 -8.33 1.53
N ASN A 117 -4.00 -8.69 0.25
CA ASN A 117 -2.72 -9.19 -0.24
C ASN A 117 -2.55 -8.94 -1.75
N VAL A 118 -1.34 -9.18 -2.25
CA VAL A 118 -1.03 -9.04 -3.67
C VAL A 118 -1.71 -10.14 -4.50
N LYS A 119 -1.83 -9.90 -5.81
CA LYS A 119 -2.16 -10.96 -6.75
C LYS A 119 -1.10 -12.05 -6.72
N MET A 120 -1.53 -13.29 -6.52
CA MET A 120 -0.69 -14.47 -6.31
C MET A 120 -1.15 -15.67 -7.12
N LYS A 121 -0.38 -16.75 -7.14
CA LYS A 121 -0.76 -18.02 -7.76
C LYS A 121 -2.01 -18.62 -7.12
N LYS A 122 -2.76 -19.41 -7.90
CA LYS A 122 -4.03 -20.03 -7.45
C LYS A 122 -3.85 -20.90 -6.21
N GLU A 123 -2.74 -21.62 -6.12
CA GLU A 123 -2.42 -22.53 -5.02
C GLU A 123 -2.37 -21.76 -3.68
N PHE A 124 -1.64 -20.63 -3.65
CA PHE A 124 -1.52 -19.81 -2.44
C PHE A 124 -2.83 -19.13 -2.07
N ARG A 125 -3.55 -18.61 -3.08
CA ARG A 125 -4.88 -18.05 -2.89
C ARG A 125 -5.84 -19.08 -2.30
N HIS A 126 -5.76 -20.34 -2.76
CA HIS A 126 -6.60 -21.43 -2.24
C HIS A 126 -6.34 -21.69 -0.76
N VAL A 127 -5.08 -21.76 -0.34
CA VAL A 127 -4.72 -21.94 1.07
C VAL A 127 -5.28 -20.82 1.94
N ILE A 128 -5.08 -19.56 1.56
CA ILE A 128 -5.64 -18.42 2.31
C ILE A 128 -7.17 -18.54 2.41
N THR A 129 -7.82 -18.87 1.29
CA THR A 129 -9.27 -19.08 1.21
C THR A 129 -9.75 -20.17 2.15
N GLN A 130 -9.04 -21.30 2.24
CA GLN A 130 -9.38 -22.39 3.17
C GLN A 130 -9.31 -21.97 4.64
N TYR A 131 -8.26 -21.23 5.02
CA TYR A 131 -8.09 -20.77 6.40
C TYR A 131 -9.11 -19.71 6.82
N LEU A 132 -9.50 -18.81 5.90
CA LEU A 132 -10.44 -17.72 6.18
C LEU A 132 -11.89 -18.10 5.93
N GLY A 133 -12.16 -19.17 5.17
CA GLY A 133 -13.51 -19.63 4.86
C GLY A 133 -14.28 -18.75 3.86
N THR A 134 -13.59 -17.87 3.15
CA THR A 134 -14.20 -16.95 2.16
C THR A 134 -13.30 -16.79 0.94
N HIS A 135 -13.91 -16.56 -0.22
CA HIS A 135 -13.17 -16.30 -1.45
C HIS A 135 -12.76 -14.82 -1.55
N PRO A 136 -11.58 -14.55 -2.14
CA PRO A 136 -11.17 -13.17 -2.34
C PRO A 136 -11.89 -12.53 -3.51
N ILE A 137 -12.05 -11.22 -3.42
CA ILE A 137 -12.35 -10.35 -4.54
C ILE A 137 -11.08 -9.63 -5.00
N GLU A 138 -10.89 -9.49 -6.31
CA GLU A 138 -9.83 -8.64 -6.86
C GLU A 138 -10.39 -7.22 -7.07
N LEU A 139 -9.75 -6.23 -6.46
CA LEU A 139 -10.05 -4.82 -6.65
C LEU A 139 -8.84 -4.13 -7.29
N ASP A 140 -9.13 -3.15 -8.16
CA ASP A 140 -8.10 -2.29 -8.75
C ASP A 140 -8.32 -0.85 -8.30
N SER A 141 -7.35 -0.26 -7.62
CA SER A 141 -7.45 1.14 -7.21
C SER A 141 -7.58 2.11 -8.41
N ALA A 142 -7.31 1.66 -9.64
CA ALA A 142 -7.54 2.46 -10.84
C ALA A 142 -9.00 2.92 -11.00
N LEU A 143 -9.95 2.16 -10.43
CA LEU A 143 -11.37 2.53 -10.47
C LEU A 143 -11.71 3.64 -9.46
N ASP A 144 -10.90 3.82 -8.42
CA ASP A 144 -11.13 4.81 -7.36
C ASP A 144 -10.11 5.95 -7.34
N SER A 145 -9.00 5.80 -8.06
CA SER A 145 -7.87 6.73 -8.02
C SER A 145 -7.12 6.79 -9.34
N ALA A 146 -6.17 7.70 -9.45
CA ALA A 146 -5.29 7.82 -10.60
C ALA A 146 -4.17 6.76 -10.66
N GLN A 147 -4.17 5.76 -9.78
CA GLN A 147 -3.14 4.71 -9.72
C GLN A 147 -3.74 3.32 -9.95
N SER A 148 -3.17 2.54 -10.87
CA SER A 148 -3.51 1.11 -11.00
C SER A 148 -2.76 0.28 -9.98
N ARG A 149 -3.51 -0.39 -9.09
CA ARG A 149 -2.99 -1.25 -8.04
C ARG A 149 -3.95 -2.40 -7.76
N LYS A 150 -3.78 -3.51 -8.44
CA LYS A 150 -4.61 -4.71 -8.26
C LYS A 150 -4.22 -5.47 -7.00
N ARG A 151 -5.22 -5.77 -6.17
CA ARG A 151 -5.06 -6.50 -4.92
C ARG A 151 -6.19 -7.51 -4.73
N LEU A 152 -5.92 -8.52 -3.91
CA LEU A 152 -6.89 -9.50 -3.46
C LEU A 152 -7.33 -9.15 -2.04
N TYR A 153 -8.62 -9.23 -1.80
CA TYR A 153 -9.23 -8.93 -0.51
C TYR A 153 -10.13 -10.08 -0.06
N TRP A 154 -9.89 -10.57 1.15
CA TRP A 154 -10.75 -11.52 1.83
C TRP A 154 -11.47 -10.81 2.95
N ALA A 155 -12.79 -10.87 2.98
CA ALA A 155 -13.60 -10.23 4.00
C ALA A 155 -14.67 -11.19 4.53
N SER A 156 -15.10 -10.99 5.77
CA SER A 156 -16.20 -11.72 6.39
C SER A 156 -17.58 -11.23 5.93
N TRP A 157 -17.62 -10.23 5.06
CA TRP A 157 -18.86 -9.68 4.47
C TRP A 157 -18.73 -9.59 2.95
N GLY A 158 -19.87 -9.38 2.27
CA GLY A 158 -19.89 -9.13 0.82
C GLY A 158 -19.28 -7.78 0.49
N ILE A 159 -18.25 -7.78 -0.38
CA ILE A 159 -17.67 -6.54 -0.92
C ILE A 159 -18.42 -6.17 -2.19
N MET A 160 -18.93 -4.93 -2.25
CA MET A 160 -19.60 -4.43 -3.43
C MET A 160 -18.60 -4.21 -4.58
N PRO A 161 -19.01 -4.45 -5.83
CA PRO A 161 -18.19 -4.12 -6.99
C PRO A 161 -17.82 -2.63 -7.00
N GLN A 162 -16.58 -2.35 -7.43
CA GLN A 162 -16.14 -0.98 -7.63
C GLN A 162 -16.84 -0.35 -8.84
N ILE A 163 -17.14 0.93 -8.74
CA ILE A 163 -17.60 1.79 -9.84
C ILE A 163 -16.43 2.68 -10.23
N ASP A 164 -16.12 2.76 -11.53
CA ASP A 164 -15.06 3.65 -12.01
C ASP A 164 -15.46 5.11 -11.76
N LYS A 165 -14.65 5.81 -10.98
CA LYS A 165 -14.84 7.23 -10.66
C LYS A 165 -14.22 8.16 -11.72
N GLY A 166 -13.58 7.62 -12.75
CA GLY A 166 -13.00 8.37 -13.85
C GLY A 166 -11.81 9.26 -13.46
N VAL A 167 -11.18 9.04 -12.29
CA VAL A 167 -10.05 9.88 -11.82
C VAL A 167 -8.82 9.60 -12.67
N LEU A 168 -8.38 10.57 -13.45
CA LEU A 168 -7.21 10.46 -14.32
C LEU A 168 -5.94 10.96 -13.62
N LEU A 169 -4.78 10.52 -14.11
CA LEU A 169 -3.49 10.98 -13.59
C LEU A 169 -3.34 12.50 -13.74
N GLY A 170 -3.79 13.06 -14.87
CA GLY A 170 -3.76 14.50 -15.11
C GLY A 170 -4.54 15.32 -14.08
N ASP A 171 -5.60 14.75 -13.49
CA ASP A 171 -6.46 15.46 -12.52
C ASP A 171 -5.75 15.71 -11.18
N ILE A 172 -4.74 14.91 -10.85
CA ILE A 172 -4.04 14.97 -9.56
C ILE A 172 -2.63 15.53 -9.66
N LEU A 173 -2.10 15.76 -10.87
CA LEU A 173 -0.78 16.33 -11.06
C LEU A 173 -0.79 17.85 -10.80
N GLN A 174 0.30 18.32 -10.21
CA GLN A 174 0.55 19.76 -10.11
C GLN A 174 0.88 20.35 -11.49
N THR A 175 0.48 21.58 -11.71
CA THR A 175 0.86 22.30 -12.91
C THR A 175 2.33 22.76 -12.81
N ARG A 176 2.95 23.03 -13.96
CA ARG A 176 4.34 23.51 -13.99
C ARG A 176 4.55 24.79 -13.17
N GLN A 177 3.55 25.70 -13.12
CA GLN A 177 3.61 26.93 -12.35
C GLN A 177 3.58 26.71 -10.84
N GLU A 178 3.03 25.59 -10.39
CA GLU A 178 2.93 25.24 -8.95
C GLU A 178 4.19 24.58 -8.41
N ILE A 179 5.17 24.23 -9.27
CA ILE A 179 6.34 23.47 -8.89
C ILE A 179 7.59 24.34 -8.98
N GLU A 180 8.33 24.40 -7.88
CA GLU A 180 9.59 25.15 -7.81
C GLU A 180 10.67 24.54 -8.73
N GLU A 181 11.45 25.37 -9.39
CA GLU A 181 12.55 24.94 -10.27
C GLU A 181 13.57 24.02 -9.58
N THR A 182 13.70 24.08 -8.26
CA THR A 182 14.59 23.24 -7.49
C THR A 182 14.25 21.75 -7.54
N TYR A 183 12.99 21.42 -7.89
CA TYR A 183 12.52 20.03 -7.98
C TYR A 183 12.69 19.43 -9.38
N TYR A 184 13.10 20.23 -10.37
CA TYR A 184 13.39 19.71 -11.70
C TYR A 184 14.76 19.05 -11.76
N TYR A 185 14.86 17.98 -12.54
CA TYR A 185 16.16 17.39 -12.83
C TYR A 185 16.97 18.34 -13.74
N GLY A 186 18.23 18.54 -13.39
CA GLY A 186 19.14 19.26 -14.26
C GLY A 186 19.41 18.48 -15.56
N LYS A 187 19.75 19.22 -16.63
CA LYS A 187 19.98 18.68 -17.99
C LYS A 187 20.85 17.40 -17.99
N LYS A 188 21.94 17.37 -17.22
CA LYS A 188 22.84 16.19 -17.15
C LYS A 188 22.11 14.93 -16.67
N SER A 189 21.17 15.06 -15.73
CA SER A 189 20.39 13.95 -15.21
C SER A 189 19.37 13.48 -16.23
N VAL A 190 18.72 14.41 -16.94
CA VAL A 190 17.79 14.10 -18.01
C VAL A 190 18.50 13.38 -19.15
N ASP A 191 19.65 13.92 -19.64
CA ASP A 191 20.46 13.29 -20.69
C ASP A 191 20.94 11.86 -20.31
N TYR A 192 21.22 11.64 -19.02
CA TYR A 192 21.58 10.30 -18.52
C TYR A 192 20.38 9.34 -18.56
N MET A 193 19.21 9.80 -18.14
CA MET A 193 17.99 9.02 -18.16
C MET A 193 17.54 8.67 -19.58
N ASP A 194 17.65 9.63 -20.50
CA ASP A 194 17.28 9.41 -21.91
C ASP A 194 18.21 8.39 -22.58
N ARG A 195 19.51 8.49 -22.36
CA ARG A 195 20.47 7.46 -22.84
C ARG A 195 20.19 6.09 -22.23
N GLY A 196 19.77 6.03 -20.96
CA GLY A 196 19.34 4.81 -20.31
C GLY A 196 18.10 4.23 -20.98
N ASN A 197 17.12 5.04 -21.31
CA ASN A 197 15.90 4.63 -21.98
C ASN A 197 16.14 4.12 -23.39
N GLU A 198 16.98 4.79 -24.18
CA GLU A 198 17.36 4.33 -25.52
C GLU A 198 17.99 2.93 -25.45
N LYS A 199 18.88 2.70 -24.49
CA LYS A 199 19.52 1.39 -24.27
C LYS A 199 18.52 0.32 -23.87
N TYR A 200 17.51 0.64 -23.09
CA TYR A 200 16.46 -0.30 -22.66
C TYR A 200 15.34 -0.45 -23.69
N ALA A 201 15.07 0.58 -24.53
CA ALA A 201 14.12 0.52 -25.64
C ALA A 201 14.52 -0.57 -26.65
N ILE A 202 15.81 -0.72 -26.94
CA ILE A 202 16.34 -1.77 -27.82
C ILE A 202 15.98 -3.18 -27.31
N ASN A 203 15.78 -3.35 -26.00
CA ASN A 203 15.44 -4.62 -25.36
C ASN A 203 13.93 -4.82 -25.11
N LYS A 204 13.03 -4.04 -25.74
CA LYS A 204 11.55 -4.09 -25.56
C LYS A 204 11.06 -3.96 -24.12
N ARG A 205 11.86 -3.40 -23.22
CA ARG A 205 11.50 -3.19 -21.80
C ARG A 205 11.11 -1.75 -21.47
N SER A 206 11.26 -0.82 -22.41
CA SER A 206 11.03 0.60 -22.21
C SER A 206 9.60 0.95 -21.79
N ASP A 207 8.60 0.29 -22.39
CA ASP A 207 7.20 0.60 -22.11
C ASP A 207 6.71 0.20 -20.73
N ARG A 208 7.51 -0.60 -20.00
CA ARG A 208 7.16 -1.00 -18.62
C ARG A 208 7.58 0.00 -17.55
N TYR A 209 8.48 0.92 -17.87
CA TYR A 209 9.17 1.71 -16.85
C TYR A 209 9.08 3.22 -17.06
N ALA A 210 8.89 3.69 -18.28
CA ALA A 210 8.63 5.09 -18.53
C ALA A 210 7.14 5.39 -18.32
N GLN A 211 6.81 6.21 -17.36
CA GLN A 211 5.45 6.71 -17.20
C GLN A 211 5.32 7.98 -18.05
N SER A 212 4.40 7.96 -19.01
CA SER A 212 3.98 9.16 -19.70
C SER A 212 2.83 9.80 -18.91
N THR A 213 2.81 11.12 -18.85
CA THR A 213 1.71 11.89 -18.25
C THR A 213 0.44 11.84 -19.08
N ASP A 214 0.54 11.36 -20.32
CA ASP A 214 -0.58 11.11 -21.22
C ASP A 214 -1.35 9.83 -20.85
N LYS A 215 -0.85 9.02 -19.93
CA LYS A 215 -1.57 7.84 -19.47
C LYS A 215 -2.66 8.24 -18.50
N ASP A 216 -3.81 7.61 -18.64
CA ASP A 216 -4.95 7.82 -17.76
C ASP A 216 -4.66 7.45 -16.30
N LYS A 217 -3.76 6.50 -16.08
CA LYS A 217 -3.44 5.97 -14.75
C LYS A 217 -1.94 5.79 -14.56
N SER A 218 -1.45 6.13 -13.38
CA SER A 218 -0.08 5.84 -12.99
C SER A 218 0.12 4.34 -12.67
N PHE A 219 1.35 3.87 -12.78
CA PHE A 219 1.74 2.59 -12.20
C PHE A 219 1.81 2.67 -10.67
N THR A 220 1.76 1.51 -10.02
CA THR A 220 2.01 1.43 -8.58
C THR A 220 3.41 1.96 -8.27
N VAL A 221 3.50 2.93 -7.37
CA VAL A 221 4.77 3.39 -6.81
C VAL A 221 5.44 2.22 -6.10
N THR A 222 6.64 1.87 -6.52
CA THR A 222 7.38 0.72 -5.99
C THR A 222 8.36 1.14 -4.90
N ALA A 223 8.79 0.20 -4.05
CA ALA A 223 9.78 0.45 -3.01
C ALA A 223 11.14 0.96 -3.51
N ASN A 224 11.43 0.85 -4.81
CA ASN A 224 12.65 1.36 -5.43
C ASN A 224 12.51 2.76 -6.01
N PHE A 225 11.33 3.36 -5.94
CA PHE A 225 11.05 4.68 -6.51
C PHE A 225 12.02 5.75 -5.97
N HIS A 226 12.33 5.70 -4.68
CA HIS A 226 13.26 6.60 -3.99
C HIS A 226 14.71 6.53 -4.50
N LYS A 227 15.07 5.48 -5.24
CA LYS A 227 16.44 5.30 -5.77
C LYS A 227 16.71 6.15 -7.01
N GLY A 228 15.74 6.95 -7.45
CA GLY A 228 15.88 7.81 -8.62
C GLY A 228 16.24 7.05 -9.90
N VAL A 229 15.74 5.84 -10.05
CA VAL A 229 16.05 5.01 -11.22
C VAL A 229 15.33 5.54 -12.46
N PRO A 230 15.96 5.42 -13.64
CA PRO A 230 15.40 5.89 -14.92
C PRO A 230 14.02 5.36 -15.26
N TYR A 231 13.54 4.40 -14.50
CA TYR A 231 12.28 3.68 -14.74
C TYR A 231 11.02 4.42 -14.27
N ASN A 232 11.17 5.51 -13.53
CA ASN A 232 10.07 6.17 -12.83
C ASN A 232 9.95 7.66 -13.16
N TYR A 233 10.55 8.13 -14.24
CA TYR A 233 10.40 9.53 -14.63
C TYR A 233 9.32 9.70 -15.71
N PHE A 234 8.68 10.86 -15.69
CA PHE A 234 7.72 11.23 -16.71
C PHE A 234 8.47 11.79 -17.92
N LYS A 235 8.23 11.20 -19.10
CA LYS A 235 8.67 11.75 -20.37
C LYS A 235 7.91 13.04 -20.60
N GLU A 236 8.54 14.03 -21.11
CA GLU A 236 8.05 15.39 -21.31
C GLU A 236 8.36 16.31 -20.13
N ASP A 237 8.81 17.49 -20.42
CA ASP A 237 9.15 18.64 -19.57
C ASP A 237 8.42 18.79 -18.23
N ARG A 238 7.95 17.70 -17.67
CA ARG A 238 7.25 17.64 -16.40
C ARG A 238 8.17 17.20 -15.29
N PRO A 239 8.06 17.84 -14.13
CA PRO A 239 8.89 17.50 -13.01
C PRO A 239 8.55 16.14 -12.45
N GLN A 240 9.54 15.35 -12.11
CA GLN A 240 9.37 14.21 -11.23
C GLN A 240 8.99 14.62 -9.79
N ALA A 241 9.06 15.88 -9.52
CA ALA A 241 8.78 16.49 -8.24
C ALA A 241 7.36 16.26 -7.75
N ASP A 242 6.44 15.85 -8.62
CA ASP A 242 5.08 15.55 -8.21
C ASP A 242 5.00 14.38 -7.20
N LEU A 243 6.07 13.56 -7.16
CA LEU A 243 6.11 12.39 -6.28
C LEU A 243 7.37 12.31 -5.41
N VAL A 244 8.53 12.79 -5.90
CA VAL A 244 9.81 12.69 -5.17
C VAL A 244 10.66 13.92 -5.43
N GLY A 245 10.96 14.68 -4.39
CA GLY A 245 11.85 15.82 -4.47
C GLY A 245 13.32 15.46 -4.72
N LYS A 246 14.13 16.46 -5.02
CA LYS A 246 15.59 16.36 -5.14
C LYS A 246 16.13 15.76 -3.84
N GLN A 247 16.85 14.65 -3.88
CA GLN A 247 17.33 13.84 -2.76
C GLN A 247 16.38 12.74 -2.26
N GLY A 248 15.37 12.34 -3.05
CA GLY A 248 14.49 11.25 -2.66
C GLY A 248 13.48 11.61 -1.56
N LYS A 249 13.29 12.89 -1.25
CA LYS A 249 12.28 13.34 -0.30
C LYS A 249 10.91 13.30 -0.94
N VAL A 250 9.98 12.63 -0.29
CA VAL A 250 8.56 12.69 -0.65
C VAL A 250 8.02 14.05 -0.25
N MET A 251 7.47 14.80 -1.21
CA MET A 251 6.77 16.05 -0.93
C MET A 251 5.32 15.73 -0.62
N LEU A 252 4.91 15.99 0.60
CA LEU A 252 3.50 15.96 0.98
C LEU A 252 2.91 17.34 0.68
N LYS A 253 1.96 17.41 -0.23
CA LYS A 253 1.16 18.62 -0.44
C LYS A 253 0.24 18.79 0.76
N GLU A 254 0.25 19.96 1.40
CA GLU A 254 -0.81 20.33 2.34
C GLU A 254 -2.15 20.31 1.59
N ASN A 255 -3.12 19.55 2.04
CA ASN A 255 -4.45 19.32 1.43
C ASN A 255 -4.56 18.22 0.37
N ILE A 256 -3.79 17.15 0.45
CA ILE A 256 -4.08 15.98 -0.37
C ILE A 256 -5.22 15.19 0.26
N ASP A 257 -6.42 15.30 -0.30
CA ASP A 257 -7.55 14.43 0.02
C ASP A 257 -7.34 12.96 -0.40
N LYS A 258 -6.27 12.69 -1.14
CA LYS A 258 -5.91 11.37 -1.64
C LYS A 258 -4.44 11.11 -1.36
N ALA A 259 -4.17 10.34 -0.31
CA ALA A 259 -2.82 9.88 -0.02
C ALA A 259 -2.35 8.91 -1.11
N SER A 260 -1.21 9.19 -1.75
CA SER A 260 -0.49 8.19 -2.52
C SER A 260 -0.22 6.99 -1.62
N CYS A 261 -0.27 5.78 -2.16
CA CYS A 261 0.14 4.60 -1.42
C CYS A 261 1.66 4.67 -1.20
N LEU A 262 2.07 5.23 -0.07
CA LEU A 262 3.46 5.17 0.38
C LEU A 262 3.77 3.74 0.81
N LEU A 263 4.84 3.19 0.27
CA LEU A 263 5.35 1.90 0.70
C LEU A 263 6.23 2.09 1.94
N ALA A 264 6.29 1.09 2.82
CA ALA A 264 7.06 1.11 4.06
C ALA A 264 8.57 1.41 3.89
N ARG A 265 9.09 1.47 2.66
CA ARG A 265 10.47 1.83 2.33
C ARG A 265 10.64 3.24 1.76
N ASP A 266 9.57 3.97 1.55
CA ASP A 266 9.64 5.32 0.96
C ASP A 266 10.23 6.35 1.94
N TYR A 267 10.23 6.01 3.23
CA TYR A 267 10.86 6.81 4.30
C TYR A 267 12.40 6.77 4.31
N LYS A 268 13.05 5.83 3.62
CA LYS A 268 14.52 5.76 3.59
C LYS A 268 15.20 6.95 2.92
N GLY A 269 14.43 7.88 2.40
CA GLY A 269 14.90 9.14 1.82
C GLY A 269 14.79 10.36 2.75
N PHE A 270 14.34 10.18 4.00
CA PHE A 270 14.33 11.23 5.03
C PHE A 270 15.56 11.16 5.90
#